data_56c5aed38e4f99c9e30fab8743d0bade
#
_entry.id   56c5aed38e4f99c9e30fab8743d0bade
#
_cell.length_a   1.000
_cell.length_b   1.000
_cell.length_c   1.000
_cell.angle_alpha   90.00
_cell.angle_beta   90.00
_cell.angle_gamma   90.00
#
_symmetry.space_group_name_H-M   'P 1'
#
loop_
_entity.id
_entity.type
_entity.pdbx_description
1 polymer ?
#
loop_
_entity_poly.entity_id
_entity_poly.type
_entity_poly.pdbx_seq_one_letter_code
_entity_poly.pdbx_strand_id
1 'polypeptide(L)'
;MSGEPRLSLGRPYRRAQPDAVRATDADALLSRLSACRAGYLPPDAYADMLRGHAEAPHRPPIINIGTYLRASEVDAHVQHFIETGACGRPYTPAPRVQIVSLGAGSDTRFWRLRHARLARYVELDFPSTTSQKAAAIHAHPALRHALEDARVTADGLVSSPYVLLGIDIRTLPHGTWQRVATYLDPALPTLLLCECVLAYMDIEVANAALRACLATLPRASILSYDMCISSDTPHAAPTRFGQVMLQNLAARQLTLPGARGCTSTAAYVERFQHLAGSASHLECHAYTLRESWHQLGDEERRRVSMLERLDEVEELEMLLNHYCIAWIX
;
A
#
# COMPACT_ATOMS: atom_id res chain seq x y z
N MET A 1 24.59 -29.56 45.05
CA MET A 1 24.48 -28.16 44.54
C MET A 1 24.11 -28.25 43.08
N SER A 2 22.84 -28.20 42.81
CA SER A 2 22.26 -28.39 41.48
C SER A 2 22.05 -27.00 40.85
N GLY A 3 22.79 -26.70 39.80
CA GLY A 3 22.60 -25.49 39.01
C GLY A 3 21.52 -25.72 37.98
N GLU A 4 20.41 -25.00 38.13
CA GLU A 4 19.35 -24.97 37.11
C GLU A 4 19.83 -24.16 35.88
N PRO A 5 19.57 -24.62 34.66
CA PRO A 5 19.90 -23.84 33.47
C PRO A 5 18.92 -22.65 33.36
N ARG A 6 19.47 -21.44 33.35
CA ARG A 6 18.68 -20.24 33.08
C ARG A 6 18.27 -20.24 31.60
N LEU A 7 16.98 -20.41 31.38
CA LEU A 7 16.40 -20.18 30.06
C LEU A 7 16.63 -18.71 29.67
N SER A 8 17.43 -18.51 28.63
CA SER A 8 17.58 -17.16 28.06
C SER A 8 16.27 -16.79 27.39
N LEU A 9 15.53 -15.91 28.00
CA LEU A 9 14.38 -15.24 27.36
C LEU A 9 14.91 -14.52 26.12
N GLY A 10 14.45 -14.95 24.96
CA GLY A 10 14.83 -14.32 23.70
C GLY A 10 14.60 -12.81 23.78
N ARG A 11 15.52 -12.05 23.21
CA ARG A 11 15.43 -10.59 23.14
C ARG A 11 14.07 -10.21 22.56
N PRO A 12 13.32 -9.28 23.19
CA PRO A 12 12.06 -8.84 22.63
C PRO A 12 12.28 -8.31 21.21
N TYR A 13 11.45 -8.74 20.30
CA TYR A 13 11.44 -8.27 18.91
C TYR A 13 11.44 -6.74 18.94
N ARG A 14 12.51 -6.12 18.43
CA ARG A 14 12.54 -4.66 18.29
C ARG A 14 11.45 -4.28 17.29
N ARG A 15 10.42 -3.62 17.75
CA ARG A 15 9.40 -3.04 16.88
C ARG A 15 10.06 -2.04 15.95
N ALA A 16 9.70 -2.04 14.67
CA ALA A 16 10.18 -1.03 13.74
C ALA A 16 9.87 0.34 14.31
N GLN A 17 10.88 1.19 14.40
CA GLN A 17 10.67 2.54 14.92
C GLN A 17 9.83 3.33 13.91
N PRO A 18 8.87 4.14 14.37
CA PRO A 18 8.03 4.94 13.46
C PRO A 18 8.86 5.79 12.48
N ASP A 19 10.01 6.26 12.89
CA ASP A 19 10.88 7.06 12.02
C ASP A 19 11.44 6.23 10.85
N ALA A 20 11.82 4.98 11.08
CA ALA A 20 12.33 4.11 10.02
C ALA A 20 11.21 3.78 9.02
N VAL A 21 9.99 3.53 9.51
CA VAL A 21 8.83 3.28 8.64
C VAL A 21 8.50 4.52 7.81
N ARG A 22 8.51 5.71 8.43
CA ARG A 22 8.25 6.97 7.71
C ARG A 22 9.29 7.23 6.62
N ALA A 23 10.56 6.84 6.86
CA ALA A 23 11.61 7.01 5.85
C ALA A 23 11.35 6.19 4.57
N THR A 24 10.55 5.11 4.66
CA THR A 24 10.22 4.31 3.47
C THR A 24 9.32 5.08 2.50
N ASP A 25 8.52 6.03 2.99
CA ASP A 25 7.69 6.86 2.13
C ASP A 25 8.55 7.75 1.20
N ALA A 26 9.57 8.39 1.75
CA ALA A 26 10.48 9.21 0.94
C ALA A 26 11.18 8.36 -0.13
N ASP A 27 11.60 7.16 0.24
CA ASP A 27 12.25 6.22 -0.69
C ASP A 27 11.29 5.80 -1.81
N ALA A 28 10.03 5.53 -1.48
CA ALA A 28 9.00 5.16 -2.46
C ALA A 28 8.71 6.32 -3.42
N LEU A 29 8.59 7.54 -2.90
CA LEU A 29 8.36 8.73 -3.71
C LEU A 29 9.52 8.97 -4.71
N LEU A 30 10.76 8.86 -4.24
CA LEU A 30 11.93 9.04 -5.09
C LEU A 30 12.05 7.91 -6.14
N SER A 31 11.67 6.68 -5.79
CA SER A 31 11.64 5.56 -6.74
C SER A 31 10.58 5.80 -7.82
N ARG A 32 9.40 6.32 -7.44
CA ARG A 32 8.37 6.68 -8.41
C ARG A 32 8.89 7.74 -9.40
N LEU A 33 9.53 8.79 -8.90
CA LEU A 33 10.09 9.85 -9.76
C LEU A 33 11.18 9.31 -10.68
N SER A 34 12.01 8.38 -10.21
CA SER A 34 13.00 7.71 -11.05
C SER A 34 12.32 6.93 -12.19
N ALA A 35 11.29 6.15 -11.89
CA ALA A 35 10.55 5.37 -12.90
C ALA A 35 9.86 6.29 -13.92
N CYS A 36 9.33 7.43 -13.48
CA CYS A 36 8.75 8.43 -14.38
C CYS A 36 9.83 9.01 -15.31
N ARG A 37 10.97 9.40 -14.74
CA ARG A 37 12.07 9.99 -15.51
C ARG A 37 12.64 9.01 -16.53
N ALA A 38 12.72 7.73 -16.17
CA ALA A 38 13.21 6.68 -17.06
C ALA A 38 12.19 6.26 -18.13
N GLY A 39 10.95 6.76 -18.04
CA GLY A 39 9.92 6.51 -19.05
C GLY A 39 9.01 5.32 -18.77
N TYR A 40 9.18 4.64 -17.64
CA TYR A 40 8.29 3.51 -17.29
C TYR A 40 6.89 3.96 -16.95
N LEU A 41 6.78 5.09 -16.26
CA LEU A 41 5.51 5.67 -15.84
C LEU A 41 5.33 7.04 -16.49
N PRO A 42 4.10 7.50 -16.72
CA PRO A 42 3.87 8.88 -17.15
C PRO A 42 4.45 9.88 -16.14
N PRO A 43 4.84 11.07 -16.57
CA PRO A 43 5.31 12.10 -15.63
C PRO A 43 4.28 12.38 -14.55
N ASP A 44 4.74 12.53 -13.30
CA ASP A 44 3.88 12.78 -12.15
C ASP A 44 4.29 14.11 -11.49
N ALA A 45 3.67 15.19 -11.96
CA ALA A 45 3.94 16.53 -11.43
C ALA A 45 3.54 16.65 -9.96
N TYR A 46 2.55 15.88 -9.52
CA TYR A 46 2.10 15.92 -8.11
C TYR A 46 3.16 15.30 -7.20
N ALA A 47 3.78 14.21 -7.62
CA ALA A 47 4.89 13.60 -6.88
C ALA A 47 6.07 14.58 -6.77
N ASP A 48 6.35 15.32 -7.84
CA ASP A 48 7.40 16.34 -7.82
C ASP A 48 7.10 17.43 -6.77
N MET A 49 5.86 17.86 -6.68
CA MET A 49 5.43 18.86 -5.68
C MET A 49 5.59 18.35 -4.25
N LEU A 50 5.30 17.06 -4.03
CA LEU A 50 5.37 16.47 -2.68
C LEU A 50 6.81 16.19 -2.22
N ARG A 51 7.76 16.00 -3.14
CA ARG A 51 9.15 15.70 -2.73
C ARG A 51 9.90 16.90 -2.14
N GLY A 52 9.42 18.11 -2.37
CA GLY A 52 10.08 19.30 -1.91
C GLY A 52 11.45 19.49 -2.59
N HIS A 53 12.49 19.70 -1.79
CA HIS A 53 13.84 19.94 -2.32
C HIS A 53 14.70 18.67 -2.47
N ALA A 54 14.17 17.50 -2.16
CA ALA A 54 14.95 16.26 -2.28
C ALA A 54 15.30 15.98 -3.74
N GLU A 55 16.56 15.67 -4.01
CA GLU A 55 16.96 15.24 -5.35
C GLU A 55 16.42 13.85 -5.63
N ALA A 56 15.90 13.64 -6.83
CA ALA A 56 15.42 12.33 -7.24
C ALA A 56 16.58 11.55 -7.87
N PRO A 57 17.14 10.58 -7.16
CA PRO A 57 18.26 9.80 -7.71
C PRO A 57 17.78 8.92 -8.87
N HIS A 58 18.70 8.56 -9.74
CA HIS A 58 18.45 7.53 -10.73
C HIS A 58 18.53 6.15 -10.03
N ARG A 59 17.48 5.37 -10.13
CA ARG A 59 17.45 4.01 -9.57
C ARG A 59 17.86 2.98 -10.65
N PRO A 60 18.45 1.85 -10.24
CA PRO A 60 18.75 0.78 -11.20
C PRO A 60 17.50 0.26 -11.92
N PRO A 61 17.65 -0.31 -13.12
CA PRO A 61 16.51 -0.80 -13.90
C PRO A 61 15.60 -1.77 -13.15
N ILE A 62 16.14 -2.68 -12.33
CA ILE A 62 15.31 -3.62 -11.56
C ILE A 62 14.38 -2.89 -10.58
N ILE A 63 14.85 -1.78 -10.00
CA ILE A 63 14.03 -0.97 -9.08
C ILE A 63 12.98 -0.17 -9.88
N ASN A 64 13.37 0.40 -11.02
CA ASN A 64 12.43 1.13 -11.89
C ASN A 64 11.32 0.20 -12.39
N ILE A 65 11.65 -1.03 -12.79
CA ILE A 65 10.66 -2.03 -13.26
C ILE A 65 9.74 -2.43 -12.10
N GLY A 66 10.30 -2.72 -10.93
CA GLY A 66 9.48 -3.07 -9.76
C GLY A 66 8.51 -1.95 -9.39
N THR A 67 9.00 -0.71 -9.39
CA THR A 67 8.18 0.48 -9.11
C THR A 67 7.09 0.66 -10.16
N TYR A 68 7.42 0.46 -11.43
CA TYR A 68 6.47 0.55 -12.54
C TYR A 68 5.36 -0.49 -12.38
N LEU A 69 5.71 -1.76 -12.14
CA LEU A 69 4.71 -2.82 -11.97
C LEU A 69 3.83 -2.56 -10.75
N ARG A 70 4.44 -2.21 -9.62
CA ARG A 70 3.68 -1.84 -8.41
C ARG A 70 2.66 -0.75 -8.72
N ALA A 71 3.13 0.36 -9.28
CA ALA A 71 2.26 1.51 -9.55
C ALA A 71 1.16 1.15 -10.55
N SER A 72 1.51 0.48 -11.64
CA SER A 72 0.55 0.12 -12.70
C SER A 72 -0.51 -0.84 -12.20
N GLU A 73 -0.11 -1.87 -11.44
CA GLU A 73 -1.06 -2.87 -10.91
C GLU A 73 -2.01 -2.25 -9.89
N VAL A 74 -1.47 -1.49 -8.93
CA VAL A 74 -2.33 -0.87 -7.91
C VAL A 74 -3.25 0.17 -8.57
N ASP A 75 -2.73 0.98 -9.49
CA ASP A 75 -3.54 1.97 -10.21
C ASP A 75 -4.67 1.29 -11.01
N ALA A 76 -4.37 0.17 -11.68
CA ALA A 76 -5.38 -0.56 -12.46
C ALA A 76 -6.52 -1.08 -11.56
N HIS A 77 -6.17 -1.66 -10.41
CA HIS A 77 -7.18 -2.14 -9.46
C HIS A 77 -8.01 -0.97 -8.88
N VAL A 78 -7.36 0.13 -8.51
CA VAL A 78 -8.06 1.30 -7.96
C VAL A 78 -8.98 1.90 -9.03
N GLN A 79 -8.50 2.02 -10.27
CA GLN A 79 -9.32 2.53 -11.38
C GLN A 79 -10.51 1.61 -11.63
N HIS A 80 -10.31 0.30 -11.68
CA HIS A 80 -11.39 -0.68 -11.83
C HIS A 80 -12.43 -0.51 -10.71
N PHE A 81 -11.97 -0.39 -9.45
CA PHE A 81 -12.89 -0.19 -8.33
C PHE A 81 -13.68 1.12 -8.47
N ILE A 82 -13.03 2.22 -8.87
CA ILE A 82 -13.73 3.49 -9.06
C ILE A 82 -14.81 3.35 -10.14
N GLU A 83 -14.52 2.62 -11.21
CA GLU A 83 -15.45 2.47 -12.33
C GLU A 83 -16.60 1.50 -12.03
N THR A 84 -16.37 0.47 -11.24
CA THR A 84 -17.32 -0.64 -11.07
C THR A 84 -17.91 -0.78 -9.66
N GLY A 85 -17.23 -0.26 -8.65
CA GLY A 85 -17.63 -0.40 -7.25
C GLY A 85 -17.14 -1.68 -6.57
N ALA A 86 -16.33 -2.51 -7.25
CA ALA A 86 -15.88 -3.79 -6.73
C ALA A 86 -14.46 -4.10 -7.20
N CYS A 87 -13.72 -4.91 -6.44
CA CYS A 87 -12.44 -5.45 -6.89
C CYS A 87 -12.62 -6.59 -7.89
N GLY A 88 -13.69 -7.36 -7.71
CA GLY A 88 -14.05 -8.47 -8.62
C GLY A 88 -15.19 -8.10 -9.56
N ARG A 89 -16.30 -8.83 -9.43
CA ARG A 89 -17.45 -8.67 -10.32
C ARG A 89 -18.10 -7.28 -10.19
N PRO A 90 -18.24 -6.52 -11.28
CA PRO A 90 -18.80 -5.17 -11.22
C PRO A 90 -20.24 -5.12 -10.73
N TYR A 91 -20.58 -4.07 -9.99
CA TYR A 91 -21.97 -3.74 -9.70
C TYR A 91 -22.65 -3.18 -10.94
N THR A 92 -23.94 -3.44 -11.07
CA THR A 92 -24.76 -2.91 -12.17
C THR A 92 -26.06 -2.34 -11.61
N PRO A 93 -26.32 -1.02 -11.73
CA PRO A 93 -25.41 0.01 -12.25
C PRO A 93 -24.23 0.29 -11.29
N ALA A 94 -23.14 0.78 -11.85
CA ALA A 94 -21.95 1.10 -11.04
C ALA A 94 -22.27 2.29 -10.12
N PRO A 95 -22.09 2.12 -8.80
CA PRO A 95 -22.43 3.17 -7.84
C PRO A 95 -21.32 4.22 -7.70
N ARG A 96 -21.60 5.27 -6.92
CA ARG A 96 -20.53 6.10 -6.39
C ARG A 96 -19.74 5.29 -5.37
N VAL A 97 -18.45 5.59 -5.23
CA VAL A 97 -17.55 4.80 -4.39
C VAL A 97 -16.73 5.69 -3.46
N GLN A 98 -16.12 5.06 -2.46
CA GLN A 98 -15.18 5.74 -1.55
C GLN A 98 -13.93 4.89 -1.38
N ILE A 99 -12.83 5.56 -1.05
CA ILE A 99 -11.53 4.91 -0.84
C ILE A 99 -10.99 5.37 0.51
N VAL A 100 -10.49 4.43 1.31
CA VAL A 100 -9.73 4.71 2.52
C VAL A 100 -8.35 4.11 2.33
N SER A 101 -7.35 4.97 2.19
CA SER A 101 -5.95 4.56 2.00
C SER A 101 -5.26 4.56 3.36
N LEU A 102 -4.87 3.38 3.83
CA LEU A 102 -4.21 3.17 5.12
C LEU A 102 -2.69 3.25 4.92
N GLY A 103 -2.04 4.19 5.60
CA GLY A 103 -0.62 4.41 5.43
C GLY A 103 -0.29 5.01 4.06
N ALA A 104 -0.97 6.11 3.72
CA ALA A 104 -0.97 6.66 2.36
C ALA A 104 0.33 7.36 1.97
N GLY A 105 1.10 7.83 2.95
CA GLY A 105 2.37 8.53 2.66
C GLY A 105 2.20 9.66 1.66
N SER A 106 3.07 9.65 0.66
CA SER A 106 3.12 10.65 -0.42
C SER A 106 2.36 10.21 -1.68
N ASP A 107 1.36 9.36 -1.54
CA ASP A 107 0.54 8.88 -2.67
C ASP A 107 -0.09 10.06 -3.40
N THR A 108 -0.05 10.04 -4.73
CA THR A 108 -0.64 11.07 -5.61
C THR A 108 -1.89 10.57 -6.33
N ARG A 109 -2.33 9.36 -5.99
CA ARG A 109 -3.38 8.66 -6.75
C ARG A 109 -4.69 9.45 -6.82
N PHE A 110 -5.08 10.11 -5.73
CA PHE A 110 -6.28 10.96 -5.74
C PHE A 110 -6.25 11.95 -6.91
N TRP A 111 -5.12 12.64 -7.13
CA TRP A 111 -5.01 13.65 -8.18
C TRP A 111 -4.92 13.02 -9.58
N ARG A 112 -4.28 11.86 -9.70
CA ARG A 112 -4.07 11.19 -10.99
C ARG A 112 -5.30 10.43 -11.47
N LEU A 113 -6.09 9.87 -10.55
CA LEU A 113 -7.22 9.00 -10.87
C LEU A 113 -8.57 9.63 -10.52
N ARG A 114 -8.66 10.96 -10.51
CA ARG A 114 -9.90 11.66 -10.21
C ARG A 114 -11.03 11.23 -11.15
N HIS A 115 -12.23 11.02 -10.56
CA HIS A 115 -13.36 10.50 -11.29
C HIS A 115 -14.67 10.99 -10.63
N ALA A 116 -15.71 11.23 -11.45
CA ALA A 116 -17.01 11.72 -10.96
C ALA A 116 -17.70 10.74 -10.00
N ARG A 117 -17.38 9.44 -10.07
CA ARG A 117 -17.95 8.44 -9.15
C ARG A 117 -17.28 8.44 -7.78
N LEU A 118 -16.13 9.08 -7.63
CA LEU A 118 -15.39 9.10 -6.37
C LEU A 118 -16.07 10.08 -5.39
N ALA A 119 -16.83 9.53 -4.46
CA ALA A 119 -17.58 10.33 -3.48
C ALA A 119 -16.66 10.83 -2.37
N ARG A 120 -15.66 10.02 -1.99
CA ARG A 120 -14.75 10.34 -0.88
C ARG A 120 -13.44 9.59 -1.06
N TYR A 121 -12.34 10.28 -0.76
CA TYR A 121 -10.99 9.70 -0.72
C TYR A 121 -10.35 10.11 0.60
N VAL A 122 -10.20 9.15 1.53
CA VAL A 122 -9.64 9.43 2.86
C VAL A 122 -8.26 8.78 2.95
N GLU A 123 -7.27 9.56 3.31
CA GLU A 123 -5.91 9.07 3.57
C GLU A 123 -5.60 9.13 5.06
N LEU A 124 -5.00 8.05 5.57
CA LEU A 124 -4.54 7.95 6.95
C LEU A 124 -3.03 7.71 6.95
N ASP A 125 -2.32 8.42 7.81
CA ASP A 125 -0.90 8.17 8.06
C ASP A 125 -0.52 8.81 9.40
N PHE A 126 0.73 8.64 9.83
CA PHE A 126 1.22 9.26 11.05
C PHE A 126 1.02 10.79 11.00
N PRO A 127 0.67 11.42 12.13
CA PRO A 127 0.43 12.89 12.14
C PRO A 127 1.54 13.73 11.55
N SER A 128 2.81 13.34 11.72
CA SER A 128 3.93 14.07 11.12
C SER A 128 3.92 13.99 9.59
N THR A 129 3.58 12.82 9.04
CA THR A 129 3.48 12.60 7.59
C THR A 129 2.32 13.42 7.00
N THR A 130 1.15 13.33 7.61
CA THR A 130 -0.04 14.03 7.10
C THR A 130 0.08 15.54 7.24
N SER A 131 0.72 16.05 8.31
CA SER A 131 0.97 17.48 8.47
C SER A 131 1.88 18.01 7.36
N GLN A 132 2.95 17.26 7.02
CA GLN A 132 3.86 17.65 5.95
C GLN A 132 3.14 17.63 4.59
N LYS A 133 2.34 16.59 4.33
CA LYS A 133 1.57 16.48 3.09
C LYS A 133 0.53 17.62 2.99
N ALA A 134 -0.17 17.91 4.09
CA ALA A 134 -1.15 19.02 4.13
C ALA A 134 -0.48 20.36 3.81
N ALA A 135 0.71 20.61 4.37
CA ALA A 135 1.47 21.81 4.09
C ALA A 135 1.86 21.91 2.60
N ALA A 136 2.30 20.80 2.00
CA ALA A 136 2.65 20.76 0.59
C ALA A 136 1.41 21.01 -0.29
N ILE A 137 0.28 20.39 0.04
CA ILE A 137 -0.99 20.62 -0.67
C ILE A 137 -1.38 22.11 -0.60
N HIS A 138 -1.28 22.69 0.59
CA HIS A 138 -1.63 24.11 0.79
C HIS A 138 -0.70 25.03 -0.02
N ALA A 139 0.59 24.69 -0.10
CA ALA A 139 1.59 25.51 -0.79
C ALA A 139 1.47 25.48 -2.31
N HIS A 140 0.95 24.39 -2.88
CA HIS A 140 0.94 24.19 -4.34
C HIS A 140 -0.46 24.35 -4.92
N PRO A 141 -0.73 25.43 -5.72
CA PRO A 141 -2.05 25.65 -6.29
C PRO A 141 -2.59 24.45 -7.09
N ALA A 142 -1.75 23.74 -7.84
CA ALA A 142 -2.19 22.60 -8.64
C ALA A 142 -2.77 21.47 -7.78
N LEU A 143 -2.24 21.29 -6.55
CA LEU A 143 -2.80 20.32 -5.61
C LEU A 143 -4.12 20.84 -5.00
N ARG A 144 -4.13 22.14 -4.61
CA ARG A 144 -5.32 22.74 -3.98
C ARG A 144 -6.53 22.81 -4.91
N HIS A 145 -6.32 23.14 -6.19
CA HIS A 145 -7.42 23.37 -7.15
C HIS A 145 -8.29 22.12 -7.37
N ALA A 146 -7.78 20.94 -6.98
CA ALA A 146 -8.55 19.69 -7.04
C ALA A 146 -9.53 19.54 -5.87
N LEU A 147 -9.47 20.43 -4.88
CA LEU A 147 -10.16 20.29 -3.59
C LEU A 147 -11.18 21.40 -3.40
N GLU A 148 -12.36 21.05 -2.88
CA GLU A 148 -13.42 22.00 -2.52
C GLU A 148 -13.40 22.25 -1.02
N ASP A 149 -13.47 23.49 -0.61
CA ASP A 149 -13.55 23.92 0.79
C ASP A 149 -12.39 23.35 1.65
N ALA A 150 -11.17 23.34 1.09
CA ALA A 150 -10.02 22.78 1.75
C ALA A 150 -9.60 23.58 2.98
N ARG A 151 -9.49 22.90 4.13
CA ARG A 151 -9.05 23.49 5.41
C ARG A 151 -7.94 22.61 6.00
N VAL A 152 -6.80 23.24 6.26
CA VAL A 152 -5.71 22.57 6.98
C VAL A 152 -6.11 22.43 8.46
N THR A 153 -5.87 21.26 9.02
CA THR A 153 -6.12 20.97 10.43
C THR A 153 -4.78 20.81 11.18
N ALA A 154 -4.83 20.50 12.46
CA ALA A 154 -3.62 20.34 13.27
C ALA A 154 -2.72 19.21 12.74
N ASP A 155 -3.32 18.17 12.15
CA ASP A 155 -2.59 16.97 11.73
C ASP A 155 -2.94 16.50 10.32
N GLY A 156 -3.56 17.37 9.50
CA GLY A 156 -3.94 16.97 8.16
C GLY A 156 -4.71 18.04 7.39
N LEU A 157 -5.74 17.61 6.65
CA LEU A 157 -6.52 18.51 5.80
C LEU A 157 -7.90 17.89 5.55
N VAL A 158 -8.94 18.71 5.62
CA VAL A 158 -10.30 18.29 5.31
C VAL A 158 -10.81 19.11 4.13
N SER A 159 -11.34 18.41 3.14
CA SER A 159 -11.92 19.02 1.95
C SER A 159 -12.97 18.08 1.34
N SER A 160 -13.49 18.40 0.19
CA SER A 160 -14.33 17.51 -0.60
C SER A 160 -13.69 17.30 -1.97
N PRO A 161 -13.60 16.07 -2.48
CA PRO A 161 -13.93 14.79 -1.79
C PRO A 161 -12.76 14.21 -0.96
N TYR A 162 -11.63 14.91 -0.80
CA TYR A 162 -10.39 14.41 -0.23
C TYR A 162 -10.25 14.81 1.24
N VAL A 163 -9.87 13.83 2.08
CA VAL A 163 -9.65 14.04 3.52
C VAL A 163 -8.33 13.36 3.90
N LEU A 164 -7.48 14.08 4.64
CA LEU A 164 -6.18 13.61 5.08
C LEU A 164 -6.12 13.71 6.62
N LEU A 165 -5.99 12.58 7.30
CA LEU A 165 -6.09 12.51 8.76
C LEU A 165 -4.82 11.91 9.37
N GLY A 166 -4.27 12.59 10.37
CA GLY A 166 -3.14 12.10 11.15
C GLY A 166 -3.60 11.04 12.13
N ILE A 167 -3.55 9.77 11.74
CA ILE A 167 -3.99 8.63 12.55
C ILE A 167 -2.99 7.49 12.37
N ASP A 168 -2.44 7.02 13.49
CA ASP A 168 -1.70 5.77 13.52
C ASP A 168 -2.72 4.63 13.35
N ILE A 169 -2.64 3.89 12.25
CA ILE A 169 -3.62 2.86 11.91
C ILE A 169 -3.73 1.76 12.98
N ARG A 170 -2.69 1.57 13.80
CA ARG A 170 -2.73 0.62 14.91
C ARG A 170 -3.75 1.02 15.98
N THR A 171 -4.15 2.29 16.01
CA THR A 171 -5.13 2.79 16.99
C THR A 171 -6.58 2.69 16.51
N LEU A 172 -6.82 2.27 15.28
CA LEU A 172 -8.19 2.20 14.72
C LEU A 172 -9.14 1.37 15.59
N PRO A 173 -8.75 0.16 16.09
CA PRO A 173 -9.65 -0.61 16.96
C PRO A 173 -9.86 0.02 18.35
N HIS A 174 -9.07 1.02 18.71
CA HIS A 174 -9.11 1.65 20.03
C HIS A 174 -9.83 3.01 20.01
N GLY A 175 -10.76 3.19 19.06
CA GLY A 175 -11.67 4.35 19.03
C GLY A 175 -11.37 5.38 17.94
N THR A 176 -10.18 5.39 17.35
CA THR A 176 -9.87 6.42 16.34
C THR A 176 -10.60 6.19 15.01
N TRP A 177 -11.10 4.96 14.77
CA TRP A 177 -11.90 4.68 13.57
C TRP A 177 -13.15 5.56 13.48
N GLN A 178 -13.78 5.88 14.59
CA GLN A 178 -14.98 6.73 14.59
C GLN A 178 -14.71 8.09 13.94
N ARG A 179 -13.49 8.62 14.13
CA ARG A 179 -13.08 9.89 13.50
C ARG A 179 -13.05 9.77 11.97
N VAL A 180 -12.62 8.62 11.45
CA VAL A 180 -12.60 8.35 10.00
C VAL A 180 -14.03 8.15 9.48
N ALA A 181 -14.82 7.35 10.21
CA ALA A 181 -16.17 6.96 9.79
C ALA A 181 -17.10 8.16 9.60
N THR A 182 -16.86 9.29 10.29
CA THR A 182 -17.68 10.50 10.11
C THR A 182 -17.60 11.05 8.69
N TYR A 183 -16.57 10.71 7.91
CA TYR A 183 -16.40 11.16 6.54
C TYR A 183 -16.95 10.17 5.51
N LEU A 184 -17.44 9.01 5.95
CA LEU A 184 -17.80 7.90 5.08
C LEU A 184 -19.31 7.62 5.14
N ASP A 185 -19.85 7.15 4.03
CA ASP A 185 -21.23 6.66 3.92
C ASP A 185 -21.19 5.13 3.89
N PRO A 186 -21.69 4.45 4.92
CA PRO A 186 -21.64 2.97 4.97
C PRO A 186 -22.47 2.29 3.87
N ALA A 187 -23.34 3.02 3.18
CA ALA A 187 -24.11 2.47 2.06
C ALA A 187 -23.31 2.37 0.77
N LEU A 188 -22.18 3.10 0.67
CA LEU A 188 -21.38 3.11 -0.55
C LEU A 188 -20.29 2.02 -0.53
N PRO A 189 -19.99 1.43 -1.70
CA PRO A 189 -18.81 0.55 -1.79
C PRO A 189 -17.56 1.31 -1.38
N THR A 190 -16.74 0.68 -0.54
CA THR A 190 -15.53 1.29 0.02
C THR A 190 -14.32 0.40 -0.20
N LEU A 191 -13.28 0.95 -0.81
CA LEU A 191 -12.00 0.26 -0.97
C LEU A 191 -11.09 0.61 0.21
N LEU A 192 -10.64 -0.39 0.95
CA LEU A 192 -9.55 -0.26 1.91
C LEU A 192 -8.26 -0.55 1.16
N LEU A 193 -7.45 0.47 0.93
CA LEU A 193 -6.20 0.36 0.18
C LEU A 193 -5.03 0.30 1.15
N CYS A 194 -4.23 -0.76 1.07
CA CYS A 194 -3.09 -1.04 1.97
C CYS A 194 -1.84 -1.27 1.12
N GLU A 195 -1.13 -0.20 0.78
CA GLU A 195 0.04 -0.29 -0.09
C GLU A 195 1.33 -0.17 0.73
N CYS A 196 2.04 -1.26 0.93
CA CYS A 196 3.26 -1.37 1.74
C CYS A 196 3.01 -0.92 3.18
N VAL A 197 1.99 -1.49 3.83
CA VAL A 197 1.64 -1.09 5.18
C VAL A 197 1.44 -2.28 6.12
N LEU A 198 0.80 -3.35 5.65
CA LEU A 198 0.45 -4.46 6.53
C LEU A 198 1.68 -5.24 7.01
N ALA A 199 2.72 -5.31 6.18
CA ALA A 199 3.96 -6.02 6.52
C ALA A 199 4.71 -5.39 7.70
N TYR A 200 4.51 -4.10 7.96
CA TYR A 200 5.22 -3.39 9.04
C TYR A 200 4.59 -3.59 10.41
N MET A 201 3.42 -4.22 10.48
CA MET A 201 2.69 -4.45 11.73
C MET A 201 2.56 -5.94 12.02
N ASP A 202 2.52 -6.30 13.30
CA ASP A 202 2.14 -7.67 13.67
C ASP A 202 0.78 -8.01 13.03
N ILE A 203 0.63 -9.25 12.59
CA ILE A 203 -0.55 -9.66 11.82
C ILE A 203 -1.86 -9.41 12.60
N GLU A 204 -1.84 -9.67 13.91
CA GLU A 204 -3.04 -9.46 14.74
C GLU A 204 -3.37 -7.98 14.90
N VAL A 205 -2.35 -7.12 15.00
CA VAL A 205 -2.55 -5.66 15.06
C VAL A 205 -3.14 -5.15 13.74
N ALA A 206 -2.59 -5.57 12.61
CA ALA A 206 -3.09 -5.19 11.30
C ALA A 206 -4.52 -5.72 11.06
N ASN A 207 -4.77 -6.97 11.44
CA ASN A 207 -6.10 -7.58 11.29
C ASN A 207 -7.14 -6.87 12.17
N ALA A 208 -6.77 -6.48 13.39
CA ALA A 208 -7.67 -5.72 14.26
C ALA A 208 -8.05 -4.37 13.64
N ALA A 209 -7.07 -3.69 13.02
CA ALA A 209 -7.33 -2.43 12.32
C ALA A 209 -8.31 -2.63 11.16
N LEU A 210 -8.07 -3.67 10.34
CA LEU A 210 -8.98 -3.98 9.21
C LEU A 210 -10.38 -4.36 9.71
N ARG A 211 -10.49 -5.17 10.78
CA ARG A 211 -11.79 -5.52 11.36
C ARG A 211 -12.55 -4.29 11.85
N ALA A 212 -11.86 -3.31 12.43
CA ALA A 212 -12.51 -2.07 12.87
C ALA A 212 -13.16 -1.33 11.70
N CYS A 213 -12.49 -1.31 10.55
CA CYS A 213 -13.04 -0.72 9.33
C CYS A 213 -14.23 -1.53 8.80
N LEU A 214 -14.05 -2.85 8.67
CA LEU A 214 -15.07 -3.75 8.10
C LEU A 214 -16.35 -3.79 8.94
N ALA A 215 -16.25 -3.60 10.24
CA ALA A 215 -17.41 -3.64 11.15
C ALA A 215 -18.46 -2.57 10.82
N THR A 216 -18.05 -1.46 10.18
CA THR A 216 -18.96 -0.36 9.86
C THR A 216 -19.16 -0.15 8.36
N LEU A 217 -18.46 -0.93 7.54
CA LEU A 217 -18.49 -0.78 6.08
C LEU A 217 -18.90 -2.12 5.44
N PRO A 218 -20.19 -2.41 5.38
CA PRO A 218 -20.69 -3.72 4.90
C PRO A 218 -20.40 -3.99 3.41
N ARG A 219 -20.02 -2.96 2.66
CA ARG A 219 -19.67 -3.09 1.22
C ARG A 219 -18.20 -2.77 1.00
N ALA A 220 -17.34 -3.20 1.93
CA ALA A 220 -15.91 -2.94 1.80
C ALA A 220 -15.19 -4.05 1.03
N SER A 221 -14.27 -3.63 0.18
CA SER A 221 -13.24 -4.48 -0.44
C SER A 221 -11.89 -4.11 0.14
N ILE A 222 -10.95 -5.05 0.17
CA ILE A 222 -9.56 -4.77 0.56
C ILE A 222 -8.68 -5.01 -0.66
N LEU A 223 -7.75 -4.08 -0.89
CA LEU A 223 -6.66 -4.24 -1.86
C LEU A 223 -5.35 -3.99 -1.14
N SER A 224 -4.44 -4.95 -1.21
CA SER A 224 -3.12 -4.77 -0.61
C SER A 224 -2.01 -5.01 -1.63
N TYR A 225 -0.90 -4.30 -1.46
CA TYR A 225 0.38 -4.57 -2.08
C TYR A 225 1.41 -4.65 -0.97
N ASP A 226 2.14 -5.77 -0.89
CA ASP A 226 3.12 -5.92 0.19
C ASP A 226 4.16 -6.98 -0.16
N MET A 227 5.17 -7.11 0.70
CA MET A 227 6.21 -8.11 0.55
C MET A 227 5.65 -9.51 0.84
N CYS A 228 6.14 -10.50 0.10
CA CYS A 228 5.98 -11.92 0.44
C CYS A 228 7.36 -12.58 0.44
N ILE A 229 7.67 -13.28 1.51
CA ILE A 229 9.05 -13.73 1.78
C ILE A 229 9.26 -15.22 1.55
N SER A 230 8.23 -15.91 1.03
CA SER A 230 8.25 -17.35 0.87
C SER A 230 7.65 -17.79 -0.47
N SER A 231 7.55 -19.09 -0.67
CA SER A 231 6.91 -19.70 -1.82
C SER A 231 5.37 -19.65 -1.69
N ASP A 232 4.69 -20.23 -2.67
CA ASP A 232 3.23 -20.13 -2.82
C ASP A 232 2.44 -20.93 -1.76
N THR A 233 3.09 -21.78 -0.96
CA THR A 233 2.41 -22.53 0.09
C THR A 233 2.21 -21.68 1.34
N PRO A 234 1.03 -21.74 1.99
CA PRO A 234 0.83 -21.03 3.26
C PRO A 234 1.84 -21.49 4.31
N HIS A 235 2.31 -20.57 5.11
CA HIS A 235 3.20 -20.83 6.24
C HIS A 235 4.57 -21.44 5.87
N ALA A 236 4.94 -21.40 4.58
CA ALA A 236 6.27 -21.86 4.15
C ALA A 236 7.37 -20.98 4.78
N ALA A 237 8.51 -21.58 5.03
CA ALA A 237 9.67 -20.85 5.54
C ALA A 237 10.16 -19.82 4.50
N PRO A 238 10.76 -18.71 4.92
CA PRO A 238 11.29 -17.73 3.97
C PRO A 238 12.30 -18.37 2.99
N THR A 239 12.21 -17.98 1.74
CA THR A 239 13.21 -18.32 0.73
C THR A 239 14.56 -17.71 1.10
N ARG A 240 15.63 -18.14 0.45
CA ARG A 240 16.95 -17.52 0.62
C ARG A 240 16.91 -16.02 0.31
N PHE A 241 16.23 -15.65 -0.76
CA PHE A 241 16.05 -14.23 -1.13
C PHE A 241 15.25 -13.48 -0.05
N GLY A 242 14.15 -14.10 0.44
CA GLY A 242 13.34 -13.52 1.51
C GLY A 242 14.13 -13.31 2.79
N GLN A 243 15.02 -14.25 3.14
CA GLN A 243 15.89 -14.09 4.30
C GLN A 243 16.84 -12.89 4.14
N VAL A 244 17.47 -12.77 2.95
CA VAL A 244 18.37 -11.65 2.66
C VAL A 244 17.60 -10.32 2.69
N MET A 245 16.38 -10.30 2.13
CA MET A 245 15.51 -9.11 2.17
C MET A 245 15.27 -8.69 3.63
N LEU A 246 14.89 -9.64 4.49
CA LEU A 246 14.65 -9.35 5.91
C LEU A 246 15.90 -8.80 6.61
N GLN A 247 17.07 -9.37 6.30
CA GLN A 247 18.35 -8.94 6.87
C GLN A 247 18.69 -7.51 6.43
N ASN A 248 18.53 -7.21 5.16
CA ASN A 248 18.82 -5.87 4.61
C ASN A 248 17.91 -4.81 5.23
N LEU A 249 16.63 -5.14 5.42
CA LEU A 249 15.69 -4.22 6.07
C LEU A 249 16.01 -4.05 7.56
N ALA A 250 16.41 -5.13 8.24
CA ALA A 250 16.81 -5.06 9.64
C ALA A 250 18.03 -4.14 9.83
N ALA A 251 18.96 -4.15 8.88
CA ALA A 251 20.11 -3.24 8.90
C ALA A 251 19.68 -1.77 8.83
N ARG A 252 18.52 -1.50 8.23
CA ARG A 252 17.90 -0.16 8.16
C ARG A 252 16.91 0.09 9.31
N GLN A 253 16.95 -0.73 10.35
CA GLN A 253 16.07 -0.67 11.52
C GLN A 253 14.59 -0.92 11.16
N LEU A 254 14.34 -1.62 10.06
CA LEU A 254 12.99 -2.00 9.65
C LEU A 254 12.77 -3.49 9.93
N THR A 255 11.66 -3.80 10.57
CA THR A 255 11.21 -5.18 10.74
C THR A 255 9.91 -5.38 9.98
N LEU A 256 9.67 -6.61 9.54
CA LEU A 256 8.45 -6.97 8.81
C LEU A 256 7.70 -8.07 9.56
N PRO A 257 7.13 -7.76 10.75
CA PRO A 257 6.42 -8.79 11.50
C PRO A 257 5.19 -9.31 10.75
N GLY A 258 4.53 -8.48 9.98
CA GLY A 258 3.39 -8.89 9.15
C GLY A 258 3.79 -9.83 8.03
N ALA A 259 4.95 -9.60 7.40
CA ALA A 259 5.44 -10.51 6.36
C ALA A 259 5.85 -11.87 6.93
N ARG A 260 6.34 -11.90 8.17
CA ARG A 260 6.65 -13.17 8.85
C ARG A 260 5.38 -13.94 9.21
N GLY A 261 4.29 -13.25 9.48
CA GLY A 261 3.00 -13.86 9.79
C GLY A 261 2.15 -14.18 8.56
N CYS A 262 2.51 -13.61 7.39
CA CYS A 262 1.76 -13.78 6.14
C CYS A 262 2.79 -13.85 5.01
N THR A 263 3.34 -15.03 4.79
CA THR A 263 4.61 -15.20 4.06
C THR A 263 4.47 -15.33 2.54
N SER A 264 3.27 -15.64 2.03
CA SER A 264 3.07 -16.00 0.62
C SER A 264 1.74 -15.47 0.08
N THR A 265 1.54 -15.55 -1.24
CA THR A 265 0.26 -15.22 -1.88
C THR A 265 -0.88 -16.08 -1.31
N ALA A 266 -0.64 -17.38 -1.12
CA ALA A 266 -1.63 -18.27 -0.52
C ALA A 266 -2.01 -17.85 0.90
N ALA A 267 -1.03 -17.39 1.68
CA ALA A 267 -1.28 -16.90 3.05
C ALA A 267 -2.14 -15.61 3.03
N TYR A 268 -1.93 -14.73 2.04
CA TYR A 268 -2.79 -13.54 1.90
C TYR A 268 -4.23 -13.92 1.56
N VAL A 269 -4.43 -14.93 0.71
CA VAL A 269 -5.78 -15.42 0.39
C VAL A 269 -6.45 -15.96 1.66
N GLU A 270 -5.77 -16.83 2.41
CA GLU A 270 -6.30 -17.36 3.68
C GLU A 270 -6.66 -16.23 4.66
N ARG A 271 -5.74 -15.26 4.81
CA ARG A 271 -5.91 -14.12 5.71
C ARG A 271 -7.17 -13.31 5.37
N PHE A 272 -7.34 -12.98 4.11
CA PHE A 272 -8.47 -12.15 3.67
C PHE A 272 -9.78 -12.92 3.75
N GLN A 273 -9.80 -14.21 3.42
CA GLN A 273 -10.96 -15.07 3.60
C GLN A 273 -11.36 -15.15 5.10
N HIS A 274 -10.37 -15.27 5.98
CA HIS A 274 -10.61 -15.29 7.41
C HIS A 274 -11.18 -13.94 7.92
N LEU A 275 -10.69 -12.83 7.40
CA LEU A 275 -11.22 -11.49 7.74
C LEU A 275 -12.65 -11.31 7.25
N ALA A 276 -12.99 -11.87 6.10
CA ALA A 276 -14.35 -11.82 5.54
C ALA A 276 -15.34 -12.70 6.30
N GLY A 277 -14.87 -13.66 7.08
CA GLY A 277 -15.72 -14.55 7.87
C GLY A 277 -16.56 -15.47 6.97
N SER A 278 -17.86 -15.56 7.27
CA SER A 278 -18.77 -16.45 6.54
C SER A 278 -19.34 -15.85 5.25
N ALA A 279 -18.81 -14.72 4.79
CA ALA A 279 -19.27 -14.10 3.52
C ALA A 279 -18.71 -14.89 2.31
N SER A 280 -19.28 -16.06 2.06
CA SER A 280 -18.80 -17.02 1.06
C SER A 280 -18.95 -16.55 -0.39
N HIS A 281 -19.62 -15.42 -0.59
CA HIS A 281 -19.82 -14.85 -1.94
C HIS A 281 -18.65 -13.95 -2.38
N LEU A 282 -17.73 -13.63 -1.47
CA LEU A 282 -16.62 -12.74 -1.80
C LEU A 282 -15.52 -13.48 -2.57
N GLU A 283 -15.04 -12.85 -3.62
CA GLU A 283 -13.89 -13.33 -4.39
C GLU A 283 -12.61 -12.85 -3.71
N CYS A 284 -11.60 -13.71 -3.68
CA CYS A 284 -10.31 -13.37 -3.09
C CYS A 284 -9.18 -13.89 -3.99
N HIS A 285 -8.25 -13.03 -4.34
CA HIS A 285 -7.14 -13.38 -5.23
C HIS A 285 -5.84 -12.77 -4.72
N ALA A 286 -4.73 -13.46 -4.98
CA ALA A 286 -3.40 -12.92 -4.74
C ALA A 286 -2.45 -13.45 -5.81
N TYR A 287 -1.52 -12.59 -6.23
CA TYR A 287 -0.51 -12.94 -7.24
C TYR A 287 0.75 -12.07 -7.03
N THR A 288 1.86 -12.54 -7.56
CA THR A 288 3.14 -11.83 -7.44
C THR A 288 3.32 -10.82 -8.58
N LEU A 289 4.18 -9.83 -8.37
CA LEU A 289 4.59 -8.93 -9.46
C LEU A 289 5.32 -9.70 -10.59
N ARG A 290 5.91 -10.86 -10.27
CA ARG A 290 6.52 -11.72 -11.29
C ARG A 290 5.46 -12.21 -12.28
N GLU A 291 4.31 -12.62 -11.77
CA GLU A 291 3.18 -13.03 -12.62
C GLU A 291 2.71 -11.86 -13.49
N SER A 292 2.58 -10.66 -12.93
CA SER A 292 2.23 -9.45 -13.70
C SER A 292 3.26 -9.19 -14.80
N TRP A 293 4.54 -9.30 -14.48
CA TRP A 293 5.65 -9.11 -15.44
C TRP A 293 5.53 -10.07 -16.61
N HIS A 294 5.22 -11.34 -16.33
CA HIS A 294 5.08 -12.36 -17.39
C HIS A 294 3.81 -12.19 -18.22
N GLN A 295 2.80 -11.50 -17.67
CA GLN A 295 1.52 -11.28 -18.34
C GLN A 295 1.46 -9.98 -19.15
N LEU A 296 2.54 -9.17 -19.15
CA LEU A 296 2.57 -7.96 -19.96
C LEU A 296 2.33 -8.28 -21.44
N GLY A 297 1.46 -7.49 -22.07
CA GLY A 297 1.21 -7.62 -23.50
C GLY A 297 2.46 -7.31 -24.33
N ASP A 298 2.53 -7.85 -25.54
CA ASP A 298 3.71 -7.75 -26.39
C ASP A 298 4.13 -6.30 -26.68
N GLU A 299 3.16 -5.42 -26.88
CA GLU A 299 3.44 -4.00 -27.13
C GLU A 299 4.11 -3.34 -25.93
N GLU A 300 3.54 -3.57 -24.74
CA GLU A 300 4.08 -2.99 -23.51
C GLU A 300 5.44 -3.61 -23.16
N ARG A 301 5.59 -4.91 -23.38
CA ARG A 301 6.89 -5.59 -23.18
C ARG A 301 7.96 -4.98 -24.06
N ARG A 302 7.64 -4.73 -25.35
CA ARG A 302 8.58 -4.06 -26.27
C ARG A 302 8.92 -2.65 -25.79
N ARG A 303 7.90 -1.88 -25.40
CA ARG A 303 8.11 -0.52 -24.90
C ARG A 303 9.09 -0.50 -23.72
N VAL A 304 8.83 -1.33 -22.72
CA VAL A 304 9.64 -1.39 -21.50
C VAL A 304 11.07 -1.84 -21.81
N SER A 305 11.24 -2.82 -22.71
CA SER A 305 12.57 -3.35 -23.04
C SER A 305 13.49 -2.33 -23.72
N MET A 306 12.93 -1.24 -24.24
CA MET A 306 13.72 -0.20 -24.92
C MET A 306 14.09 0.96 -24.00
N LEU A 307 13.61 0.99 -22.74
CA LEU A 307 13.83 2.12 -21.84
C LEU A 307 15.22 2.10 -21.22
N GLU A 308 15.63 0.96 -20.71
CA GLU A 308 16.92 0.79 -20.06
C GLU A 308 17.48 -0.61 -20.38
N ARG A 309 18.79 -0.74 -20.34
CA ARG A 309 19.42 -2.05 -20.49
C ARG A 309 19.26 -2.84 -19.18
N LEU A 310 18.64 -3.99 -19.26
CA LEU A 310 18.47 -4.89 -18.12
C LEU A 310 19.44 -6.06 -18.26
N ASP A 311 20.47 -6.07 -17.43
CA ASP A 311 21.46 -7.17 -17.40
C ASP A 311 21.15 -8.17 -16.27
N GLU A 312 20.38 -7.75 -15.26
CA GLU A 312 20.14 -8.49 -14.02
C GLU A 312 18.78 -9.21 -14.07
N VAL A 313 18.56 -10.06 -15.10
CA VAL A 313 17.25 -10.69 -15.33
C VAL A 313 16.87 -11.63 -14.17
N GLU A 314 17.83 -12.44 -13.70
CA GLU A 314 17.55 -13.38 -12.61
C GLU A 314 17.21 -12.66 -11.32
N GLU A 315 17.93 -11.58 -11.01
CA GLU A 315 17.68 -10.75 -9.83
C GLU A 315 16.30 -10.08 -9.91
N LEU A 316 15.92 -9.61 -11.10
CA LEU A 316 14.58 -9.04 -11.31
C LEU A 316 13.50 -10.09 -11.04
N GLU A 317 13.64 -11.29 -11.60
CA GLU A 317 12.68 -12.37 -11.40
C GLU A 317 12.52 -12.70 -9.91
N MET A 318 13.64 -12.78 -9.17
CA MET A 318 13.61 -13.03 -7.73
C MET A 318 12.95 -11.88 -6.98
N LEU A 319 13.31 -10.64 -7.31
CA LEU A 319 12.73 -9.45 -6.65
C LEU A 319 11.21 -9.44 -6.84
N LEU A 320 10.74 -9.58 -8.08
CA LEU A 320 9.32 -9.51 -8.40
C LEU A 320 8.51 -10.64 -7.77
N ASN A 321 9.15 -11.80 -7.52
CA ASN A 321 8.49 -12.93 -6.87
C ASN A 321 8.31 -12.72 -5.36
N HIS A 322 8.87 -11.65 -4.80
CA HIS A 322 8.80 -11.36 -3.37
C HIS A 322 7.95 -10.12 -3.06
N TYR A 323 7.08 -9.73 -4.00
CA TYR A 323 6.03 -8.72 -3.79
C TYR A 323 4.73 -9.24 -4.37
N CYS A 324 3.65 -9.01 -3.67
CA CYS A 324 2.34 -9.49 -4.12
C CYS A 324 1.25 -8.42 -4.04
N ILE A 325 0.31 -8.56 -4.94
CA ILE A 325 -1.00 -7.89 -4.89
C ILE A 325 -1.98 -8.92 -4.33
N ALA A 326 -2.82 -8.51 -3.39
CA ALA A 326 -3.91 -9.36 -2.90
C ALA A 326 -5.16 -8.51 -2.74
N TRP A 327 -6.35 -9.08 -3.09
CA TRP A 327 -7.59 -8.36 -2.91
C TRP A 327 -8.74 -9.30 -2.57
N ILE A 328 -9.75 -8.74 -1.92
CA ILE A 328 -11.01 -9.40 -1.64
C ILE A 328 -12.13 -8.40 -1.87
N UNK A 329 -12.95 -8.83 -2.43
CA UNK A 329 -13.95 -8.04 -2.69
C UNK A 329 -15.05 -8.70 -2.89
#